data_fc5f90efa6aa9a2d8daa452c0edace2b
#
_entry.id   fc5f90efa6aa9a2d8daa452c0edace2b
#
_cell.length_a   1.000
_cell.length_b   1.000
_cell.length_c   1.000
_cell.angle_alpha   90.00
_cell.angle_beta   90.00
_cell.angle_gamma   90.00
#
_symmetry.space_group_name_H-M   'P 1'
#
loop_
_entity.id
_entity.type
_entity.pdbx_description
1 polymer ?
#
loop_
_entity_poly.entity_id
_entity_poly.type
_entity_poly.pdbx_seq_one_letter_code
_entity_poly.pdbx_strand_id
1 'polypeptide(L)'
;LELETDEIAVKLSRGSEGATVMMPQMAQMGQPFAAAPGAPATPAAPAVEAAPDASHPGAVKSPMVGTVYEGPEPGAPAFIKEGDTVKKGQTLFIVEAMKVMNPIASTLDGTVTKILVQNEQPVEFDQALVIIE
;
A
#
# COMPACT_ATOMS: atom_id res chain seq x y z
N LEU A 1 -43.29 21.24 1.58
CA LEU A 1 -41.97 20.64 1.87
C LEU A 1 -41.02 21.02 0.75
N GLU A 2 -40.31 22.14 0.94
CA GLU A 2 -39.28 22.60 0.00
C GLU A 2 -37.98 21.91 0.34
N LEU A 3 -37.45 21.21 -0.65
CA LEU A 3 -36.07 20.68 -0.64
C LEU A 3 -35.21 21.71 -1.38
N GLU A 4 -34.49 22.56 -0.63
CA GLU A 4 -33.42 23.37 -1.17
C GLU A 4 -32.23 22.49 -1.43
N THR A 5 -31.92 22.35 -2.72
CA THR A 5 -30.70 21.70 -3.18
C THR A 5 -29.62 22.76 -3.21
N ASP A 6 -28.70 22.72 -2.26
CA ASP A 6 -27.52 23.58 -2.24
C ASP A 6 -26.55 23.14 -3.34
N GLU A 7 -26.50 23.96 -4.36
CA GLU A 7 -25.66 23.79 -5.54
C GLU A 7 -24.23 24.19 -5.21
N ILE A 8 -23.37 23.19 -5.00
CA ILE A 8 -21.95 23.43 -4.79
C ILE A 8 -21.31 23.79 -6.12
N ALA A 9 -21.14 25.10 -6.34
CA ALA A 9 -20.41 25.64 -7.47
C ALA A 9 -18.89 25.41 -7.28
N VAL A 10 -18.33 24.41 -7.95
CA VAL A 10 -16.89 24.24 -8.06
C VAL A 10 -16.35 25.20 -9.10
N LYS A 11 -15.70 26.27 -8.64
CA LYS A 11 -15.04 27.26 -9.49
C LYS A 11 -13.62 26.78 -9.82
N LEU A 12 -13.44 26.17 -11.00
CA LEU A 12 -12.11 25.90 -11.54
C LEU A 12 -11.52 27.18 -12.13
N SER A 13 -10.52 27.74 -11.47
CA SER A 13 -9.73 28.86 -11.98
C SER A 13 -8.54 28.33 -12.76
N ARG A 14 -8.64 28.40 -14.09
CA ARG A 14 -7.47 28.23 -14.98
C ARG A 14 -6.83 29.62 -15.12
N GLY A 15 -5.75 29.84 -14.39
CA GLY A 15 -4.84 30.95 -14.63
C GLY A 15 -3.79 30.53 -15.64
N SER A 16 -3.95 30.98 -16.89
CA SER A 16 -2.89 30.98 -17.87
C SER A 16 -2.35 32.42 -17.95
N GLU A 17 -1.17 32.65 -17.43
CA GLU A 17 -0.39 33.81 -17.82
C GLU A 17 1.01 33.38 -18.13
N GLY A 18 1.31 33.60 -19.41
CA GLY A 18 2.63 33.41 -19.96
C GLY A 18 3.58 34.50 -19.44
N ALA A 19 4.70 34.03 -18.93
CA ALA A 19 5.86 34.86 -18.77
C ALA A 19 6.93 34.37 -19.73
N THR A 20 7.04 35.04 -20.84
CA THR A 20 8.20 35.04 -21.75
C THR A 20 9.38 35.60 -20.97
N VAL A 21 10.31 34.76 -20.56
CA VAL A 21 11.59 35.22 -20.08
C VAL A 21 12.61 35.11 -21.23
N MET A 22 13.04 36.29 -21.70
CA MET A 22 14.12 36.42 -22.65
C MET A 22 15.41 35.84 -22.08
N MET A 23 16.04 35.01 -22.88
CA MET A 23 17.42 34.59 -22.67
C MET A 23 18.38 35.74 -23.01
N PRO A 24 19.38 36.02 -22.22
CA PRO A 24 20.61 36.60 -22.73
C PRO A 24 21.55 35.46 -23.10
N GLN A 25 21.88 35.42 -24.36
CA GLN A 25 22.97 34.68 -24.98
C GLN A 25 24.28 35.25 -24.48
N MET A 26 25.07 34.47 -23.80
CA MET A 26 26.51 34.69 -23.72
C MET A 26 27.27 33.44 -24.03
N ALA A 27 27.95 33.52 -25.14
CA ALA A 27 28.97 32.61 -25.58
C ALA A 27 30.20 32.70 -24.67
N GLN A 28 30.80 31.60 -24.38
CA GLN A 28 32.26 31.43 -24.55
C GLN A 28 32.83 30.20 -23.85
N MET A 29 33.49 29.41 -24.70
CA MET A 29 34.73 28.66 -24.48
C MET A 29 34.77 27.57 -23.40
N GLY A 30 34.67 26.33 -23.78
CA GLY A 30 35.86 25.54 -24.13
C GLY A 30 36.49 24.87 -22.94
N GLN A 31 36.13 23.56 -22.74
CA GLN A 31 37.11 22.50 -22.45
C GLN A 31 36.42 21.14 -22.56
N PRO A 32 36.99 20.15 -23.22
CA PRO A 32 36.45 18.81 -23.26
C PRO A 32 36.86 18.07 -22.00
N PHE A 33 35.93 17.93 -21.08
CA PHE A 33 36.06 16.96 -20.01
C PHE A 33 35.44 15.66 -20.49
N ALA A 34 36.21 14.62 -20.57
CA ALA A 34 35.81 13.29 -20.94
C ALA A 34 34.75 12.80 -19.89
N ALA A 35 33.50 12.80 -20.29
CA ALA A 35 32.46 12.16 -19.53
C ALA A 35 32.54 10.65 -19.73
N ALA A 36 32.85 9.94 -18.68
CA ALA A 36 32.58 8.52 -18.60
C ALA A 36 31.08 8.27 -18.79
N PRO A 37 30.64 7.25 -19.53
CA PRO A 37 29.25 6.95 -19.67
C PRO A 37 28.71 6.46 -18.32
N GLY A 38 28.02 7.35 -17.63
CA GLY A 38 27.20 6.98 -16.49
C GLY A 38 26.08 6.08 -16.96
N ALA A 39 26.06 4.86 -16.50
CA ALA A 39 24.94 3.96 -16.70
C ALA A 39 23.64 4.63 -16.23
N PRO A 40 22.54 4.52 -16.99
CA PRO A 40 21.26 5.02 -16.53
C PRO A 40 20.89 4.29 -15.26
N ALA A 41 20.76 5.04 -14.18
CA ALA A 41 20.18 4.52 -12.95
C ALA A 41 18.76 4.07 -13.27
N THR A 42 18.55 2.79 -13.35
CA THR A 42 17.23 2.18 -13.37
C THR A 42 16.54 2.64 -12.08
N PRO A 43 15.33 3.23 -12.13
CA PRO A 43 14.59 3.46 -10.92
C PRO A 43 14.39 2.11 -10.26
N ALA A 44 15.00 1.93 -9.09
CA ALA A 44 14.77 0.77 -8.27
C ALA A 44 13.25 0.73 -7.99
N ALA A 45 12.58 -0.24 -8.58
CA ALA A 45 11.25 -0.61 -8.11
C ALA A 45 11.37 -0.83 -6.59
N PRO A 46 10.40 -0.38 -5.79
CA PRO A 46 10.44 -0.65 -4.37
C PRO A 46 10.59 -2.16 -4.22
N ALA A 47 11.73 -2.56 -3.70
CA ALA A 47 11.95 -3.95 -3.33
C ALA A 47 10.83 -4.28 -2.34
N VAL A 48 9.94 -5.16 -2.76
CA VAL A 48 9.02 -5.82 -1.84
C VAL A 48 9.97 -6.61 -0.96
N GLU A 49 10.26 -6.07 0.21
CA GLU A 49 11.04 -6.75 1.23
C GLU A 49 10.27 -8.04 1.51
N ALA A 50 10.77 -9.13 0.93
CA ALA A 50 10.27 -10.45 1.23
C ALA A 50 10.46 -10.63 2.74
N ALA A 51 9.37 -10.49 3.47
CA ALA A 51 9.40 -10.59 4.92
C ALA A 51 9.98 -11.95 5.29
N PRO A 52 11.04 -12.00 6.09
CA PRO A 52 11.73 -13.25 6.45
C PRO A 52 10.85 -14.23 7.23
N ASP A 53 9.68 -13.81 7.62
CA ASP A 53 8.78 -14.52 8.52
C ASP A 53 7.77 -15.44 7.82
N ALA A 54 7.79 -15.53 6.48
CA ALA A 54 6.88 -16.39 5.71
C ALA A 54 7.02 -17.90 6.02
N SER A 55 8.12 -18.30 6.65
CA SER A 55 8.42 -19.69 7.04
C SER A 55 8.11 -19.98 8.50
N HIS A 56 7.59 -19.01 9.26
CA HIS A 56 7.28 -19.24 10.68
C HIS A 56 6.11 -20.25 10.82
N PRO A 57 6.21 -21.23 11.72
CA PRO A 57 5.15 -22.25 11.90
C PRO A 57 3.82 -21.66 12.36
N GLY A 58 3.83 -20.49 12.98
CA GLY A 58 2.65 -19.73 13.40
C GLY A 58 2.17 -18.68 12.38
N ALA A 59 2.73 -18.65 11.18
CA ALA A 59 2.32 -17.71 10.17
C ALA A 59 0.97 -18.08 9.54
N VAL A 60 0.00 -17.18 9.64
CA VAL A 60 -1.25 -17.28 8.87
C VAL A 60 -1.01 -16.64 7.51
N LYS A 61 -1.27 -17.39 6.45
CA LYS A 61 -0.99 -16.99 5.08
C LYS A 61 -2.27 -16.68 4.31
N SER A 62 -2.13 -15.85 3.27
CA SER A 62 -3.24 -15.56 2.37
C SER A 62 -3.54 -16.77 1.46
N PRO A 63 -4.80 -17.22 1.36
CA PRO A 63 -5.19 -18.30 0.46
C PRO A 63 -5.38 -17.85 -0.98
N MET A 64 -5.27 -16.55 -1.26
CA MET A 64 -5.52 -15.97 -2.57
C MET A 64 -4.82 -14.64 -2.76
N VAL A 65 -4.74 -14.21 -4.00
CA VAL A 65 -4.29 -12.85 -4.38
C VAL A 65 -5.44 -11.87 -4.19
N GLY A 66 -5.16 -10.72 -3.60
CA GLY A 66 -6.18 -9.67 -3.39
C GLY A 66 -5.64 -8.52 -2.58
N THR A 67 -6.55 -7.72 -2.05
CA THR A 67 -6.24 -6.61 -1.13
C THR A 67 -6.67 -7.00 0.28
N VAL A 68 -5.75 -6.94 1.23
CA VAL A 68 -6.04 -7.24 2.63
C VAL A 68 -6.63 -6.02 3.35
N TYR A 69 -7.64 -6.27 4.16
CA TYR A 69 -8.22 -5.30 5.08
C TYR A 69 -8.13 -5.84 6.51
N GLU A 70 -7.68 -5.01 7.43
CA GLU A 70 -7.58 -5.36 8.85
C GLU A 70 -8.95 -5.36 9.55
N GLY A 71 -9.94 -4.70 8.97
CA GLY A 71 -11.30 -4.57 9.47
C GLY A 71 -12.37 -5.07 8.49
N PRO A 72 -13.64 -5.04 8.89
CA PRO A 72 -14.75 -5.48 8.06
C PRO A 72 -15.02 -4.57 6.85
N GLU A 73 -14.55 -3.33 6.94
CA GLU A 73 -14.71 -2.31 5.90
C GLU A 73 -13.51 -1.38 5.87
N PRO A 74 -13.24 -0.70 4.74
CA PRO A 74 -12.19 0.32 4.67
C PRO A 74 -12.40 1.40 5.73
N GLY A 75 -11.38 1.61 6.58
CA GLY A 75 -11.44 2.57 7.69
C GLY A 75 -12.11 2.09 8.96
N ALA A 76 -12.61 0.86 9.00
CA ALA A 76 -13.11 0.24 10.21
C ALA A 76 -11.96 -0.16 11.16
N PRO A 77 -12.25 -0.32 12.47
CA PRO A 77 -11.24 -0.79 13.40
C PRO A 77 -10.77 -2.20 13.04
N ALA A 78 -9.49 -2.47 13.23
CA ALA A 78 -8.89 -3.77 12.99
C ALA A 78 -9.52 -4.85 13.89
N PHE A 79 -9.67 -6.06 13.35
CA PHE A 79 -10.16 -7.22 14.09
C PHE A 79 -9.19 -7.65 15.19
N ILE A 80 -7.89 -7.45 14.95
CA ILE A 80 -6.80 -7.86 15.83
C ILE A 80 -5.72 -6.79 15.88
N LYS A 81 -4.94 -6.83 16.94
CA LYS A 81 -3.73 -6.01 17.14
C LYS A 81 -2.60 -6.90 17.61
N GLU A 82 -1.38 -6.40 17.49
CA GLU A 82 -0.22 -7.07 18.08
C GLU A 82 -0.40 -7.20 19.61
N GLY A 83 -0.22 -8.39 20.12
CA GLY A 83 -0.44 -8.74 21.53
C GLY A 83 -1.84 -9.28 21.85
N ASP A 84 -2.77 -9.28 20.90
CA ASP A 84 -4.09 -9.85 21.12
C ASP A 84 -4.06 -11.39 21.11
N THR A 85 -4.87 -11.99 21.96
CA THR A 85 -5.07 -13.44 21.95
C THR A 85 -6.19 -13.79 20.98
N VAL A 86 -5.89 -14.69 20.04
CA VAL A 86 -6.82 -15.17 19.02
C VAL A 86 -7.07 -16.66 19.16
N LYS A 87 -8.21 -17.10 18.68
CA LYS A 87 -8.60 -18.51 18.67
C LYS A 87 -8.68 -19.02 17.24
N LYS A 88 -8.44 -20.31 17.07
CA LYS A 88 -8.66 -20.99 15.80
C LYS A 88 -10.08 -20.75 15.29
N GLY A 89 -10.19 -20.32 14.04
CA GLY A 89 -11.46 -19.95 13.41
C GLY A 89 -11.89 -18.52 13.62
N GLN A 90 -11.17 -17.71 14.40
CA GLN A 90 -11.44 -16.29 14.56
C GLN A 90 -10.99 -15.54 13.31
N THR A 91 -11.83 -14.66 12.77
CA THR A 91 -11.49 -13.80 11.64
C THR A 91 -10.41 -12.80 12.04
N LEU A 92 -9.33 -12.78 11.28
CA LEU A 92 -8.16 -11.91 11.50
C LEU A 92 -8.13 -10.77 10.50
N PHE A 93 -8.37 -11.08 9.23
CA PHE A 93 -8.33 -10.16 8.10
C PHE A 93 -9.45 -10.48 7.12
N ILE A 94 -9.70 -9.54 6.22
CA ILE A 94 -10.53 -9.78 5.04
C ILE A 94 -9.64 -9.55 3.82
N VAL A 95 -9.68 -10.46 2.85
CA VAL A 95 -9.05 -10.27 1.55
C VAL A 95 -10.12 -10.05 0.49
N GLU A 96 -10.08 -8.90 -0.13
CA GLU A 96 -10.92 -8.60 -1.29
C GLU A 96 -10.25 -9.09 -2.56
N ALA A 97 -10.92 -9.98 -3.27
CA ALA A 97 -10.53 -10.45 -4.57
C ALA A 97 -11.72 -10.42 -5.51
N MET A 98 -11.60 -9.79 -6.68
CA MET A 98 -12.68 -9.69 -7.68
C MET A 98 -14.01 -9.16 -7.08
N LYS A 99 -13.95 -8.15 -6.23
CA LYS A 99 -15.11 -7.56 -5.51
C LYS A 99 -15.83 -8.52 -4.56
N VAL A 100 -15.17 -9.57 -4.13
CA VAL A 100 -15.65 -10.52 -3.14
C VAL A 100 -14.80 -10.42 -1.88
N MET A 101 -15.43 -10.20 -0.75
CA MET A 101 -14.80 -10.15 0.56
C MET A 101 -14.64 -11.56 1.12
N ASN A 102 -13.41 -12.01 1.33
CA ASN A 102 -13.09 -13.33 1.86
C ASN A 102 -12.47 -13.19 3.25
N PRO A 103 -13.15 -13.65 4.31
CA PRO A 103 -12.58 -13.60 5.64
C PRO A 103 -11.46 -14.62 5.79
N ILE A 104 -10.34 -14.17 6.34
CA ILE A 104 -9.20 -15.00 6.68
C ILE A 104 -9.23 -15.28 8.17
N ALA A 105 -9.44 -16.54 8.51
CA ALA A 105 -9.52 -16.97 9.89
C ALA A 105 -8.17 -17.52 10.38
N SER A 106 -7.93 -17.41 11.68
CA SER A 106 -6.78 -18.02 12.32
C SER A 106 -6.84 -19.56 12.17
N THR A 107 -5.71 -20.14 11.83
CA THR A 107 -5.53 -21.59 11.78
C THR A 107 -5.10 -22.16 13.12
N LEU A 108 -4.68 -21.31 14.06
CA LEU A 108 -4.11 -21.65 15.35
C LEU A 108 -4.73 -20.82 16.47
N ASP A 109 -4.65 -21.33 17.69
CA ASP A 109 -4.89 -20.59 18.92
C ASP A 109 -3.55 -20.00 19.39
N GLY A 110 -3.54 -18.78 19.84
CA GLY A 110 -2.32 -18.16 20.34
C GLY A 110 -2.44 -16.64 20.46
N THR A 111 -1.30 -16.00 20.59
CA THR A 111 -1.18 -14.54 20.68
C THR A 111 -0.57 -13.99 19.40
N VAL A 112 -1.11 -12.90 18.91
CA VAL A 112 -0.56 -12.18 17.75
C VAL A 112 0.79 -11.58 18.13
N THR A 113 1.86 -12.14 17.59
CA THR A 113 3.22 -11.65 17.85
C THR A 113 3.56 -10.48 16.94
N LYS A 114 3.21 -10.58 15.66
CA LYS A 114 3.51 -9.56 14.68
C LYS A 114 2.52 -9.59 13.51
N ILE A 115 2.12 -8.40 13.07
CA ILE A 115 1.33 -8.21 11.85
C ILE A 115 2.29 -7.81 10.73
N LEU A 116 2.29 -8.55 9.63
CA LEU A 116 3.23 -8.39 8.51
C LEU A 116 2.66 -7.57 7.34
N VAL A 117 1.39 -7.26 7.39
CA VAL A 117 0.67 -6.52 6.34
C VAL A 117 0.01 -5.28 6.92
N GLN A 118 -0.33 -4.35 6.05
CA GLN A 118 -1.04 -3.13 6.40
C GLN A 118 -2.46 -3.15 5.80
N ASN A 119 -3.33 -2.32 6.36
CA ASN A 119 -4.66 -2.13 5.79
C ASN A 119 -4.58 -1.64 4.34
N GLU A 120 -5.44 -2.18 3.48
CA GLU A 120 -5.49 -1.87 2.04
C GLU A 120 -4.21 -2.24 1.25
N GLN A 121 -3.42 -3.17 1.78
CA GLN A 121 -2.22 -3.66 1.09
C GLN A 121 -2.57 -4.81 0.12
N PRO A 122 -2.02 -4.79 -1.11
CA PRO A 122 -2.11 -5.95 -1.99
C PRO A 122 -1.27 -7.11 -1.44
N VAL A 123 -1.84 -8.30 -1.46
CA VAL A 123 -1.19 -9.54 -1.01
C VAL A 123 -1.26 -10.61 -2.07
N GLU A 124 -0.28 -11.49 -2.06
CA GLU A 124 -0.17 -12.61 -2.97
C GLU A 124 -0.58 -13.92 -2.31
N PHE A 125 -0.75 -14.95 -3.14
CA PHE A 125 -0.98 -16.31 -2.65
C PHE A 125 0.20 -16.79 -1.79
N ASP A 126 -0.12 -17.43 -0.66
CA ASP A 126 0.86 -17.93 0.32
C ASP A 126 1.72 -16.86 1.01
N GLN A 127 1.36 -15.58 0.86
CA GLN A 127 2.02 -14.50 1.57
C GLN A 127 1.62 -14.50 3.05
N ALA A 128 2.60 -14.45 3.95
CA ALA A 128 2.35 -14.35 5.38
C ALA A 128 1.70 -13.02 5.74
N LEU A 129 0.60 -13.08 6.49
CA LEU A 129 -0.18 -11.91 6.93
C LEU A 129 0.11 -11.56 8.39
N VAL A 130 0.21 -12.56 9.24
CA VAL A 130 0.38 -12.40 10.69
C VAL A 130 1.08 -13.63 11.27
N ILE A 131 1.82 -13.42 12.34
CA ILE A 131 2.46 -14.47 13.12
C ILE A 131 1.70 -14.61 14.44
N ILE A 132 1.30 -15.85 14.77
CA ILE A 132 0.60 -16.25 16.00
C ILE A 132 1.46 -17.27 16.71
N GLU A 133 1.69 -17.05 18.00
CA GLU A 133 2.43 -17.97 18.89
C GLU A 133 1.63 -18.37 20.13
#